data_4a04b6d113155415f204dc0f4039579f
#
_entry.id   4a04b6d113155415f204dc0f4039579f
#
_cell.length_a   1.000
_cell.length_b   1.000
_cell.length_c   1.000
_cell.angle_alpha   90.00
_cell.angle_beta   90.00
_cell.angle_gamma   90.00
#
_symmetry.space_group_name_H-M   'P 1'
#
loop_
_entity.id
_entity.type
_entity.pdbx_description
1 polymer ?
#
loop_
_entity_poly.entity_id
_entity_poly.type
_entity_poly.pdbx_seq_one_letter_code
_entity_poly.pdbx_strand_id
1 'polypeptide(L)'
;MKNYSLKEIILAALFASFLTAIIIGPMSSDILIARASITDFFNQLLKPFNIIQEKPKTEIPKEFNLNQPGAAYVPTGYEAQLINVVKKASPAVVSITITKNVPIIEQYFVNPFGNDPFFQQFFGNQFQIPQYRQKGTQKQEVGGGSGFIISASGLVLTNKHVVSDTEAEYTVFTNDGKKYPAQVLARDPVQDLAVLKIDASGLPTLTLSDSDNIQVGQIAVAIGNALGEFRNTVNVGVVSGIGRTVTASGAGTSETLQNVIQTDASINPGNSGGPLLNLNGEVIGINTAVVSGAQSIGFAIPINQAKRDINDAITKGKIITPYLGVRYLTITPALQEEKKLAFDYGVLVAKGDKGEVAIVKDSPADKAGIKEGDIILEFGQKKVDKNNQLASLVILYSVGDVVPVKIWRNGQTITVNVTLVERP
;
A
#
# COMPACT_ATOMS: atom_id res chain seq x y z
N MET A 1 -23.10 -7.92 41.92
CA MET A 1 -22.95 -9.39 41.91
C MET A 1 -24.28 -10.00 42.30
N LYS A 2 -24.94 -10.78 41.44
CA LYS A 2 -26.17 -11.50 41.81
C LYS A 2 -25.78 -12.66 42.73
N ASN A 3 -26.31 -12.68 43.96
CA ASN A 3 -26.11 -13.79 44.87
C ASN A 3 -27.00 -14.95 44.40
N TYR A 4 -26.39 -16.00 43.90
CA TYR A 4 -27.09 -17.25 43.55
C TYR A 4 -27.32 -18.05 44.83
N SER A 5 -28.52 -18.64 44.96
CA SER A 5 -28.82 -19.52 46.09
C SER A 5 -28.01 -20.83 45.99
N LEU A 6 -27.73 -21.45 47.13
CA LEU A 6 -27.05 -22.75 47.20
C LEU A 6 -27.72 -23.81 46.30
N LYS A 7 -29.04 -23.75 46.17
CA LYS A 7 -29.83 -24.64 45.28
C LYS A 7 -29.50 -24.41 43.80
N GLU A 8 -29.32 -23.15 43.36
CA GLU A 8 -29.00 -22.82 41.97
C GLU A 8 -27.58 -23.28 41.63
N ILE A 9 -26.64 -23.18 42.56
CA ILE A 9 -25.27 -23.66 42.39
C ILE A 9 -25.20 -25.18 42.28
N ILE A 10 -25.95 -25.89 43.14
CA ILE A 10 -26.02 -27.35 43.11
C ILE A 10 -26.67 -27.84 41.80
N LEU A 11 -27.73 -27.17 41.33
CA LEU A 11 -28.41 -27.52 40.07
C LEU A 11 -27.50 -27.31 38.85
N ALA A 12 -26.72 -26.22 38.82
CA ALA A 12 -25.77 -25.93 37.77
C ALA A 12 -24.61 -26.94 37.75
N ALA A 13 -24.12 -27.35 38.92
CA ALA A 13 -23.07 -28.36 39.04
C ALA A 13 -23.52 -29.76 38.58
N LEU A 14 -24.74 -30.16 38.93
CA LEU A 14 -25.36 -31.43 38.47
C LEU A 14 -25.56 -31.40 36.95
N PHE A 15 -26.01 -30.27 36.40
CA PHE A 15 -26.19 -30.10 34.94
C PHE A 15 -24.88 -30.18 34.15
N ALA A 16 -23.81 -29.56 34.67
CA ALA A 16 -22.47 -29.62 34.05
C ALA A 16 -21.90 -31.06 34.11
N SER A 17 -22.06 -31.74 35.22
CA SER A 17 -21.59 -33.15 35.38
C SER A 17 -22.32 -34.11 34.44
N PHE A 18 -23.63 -33.90 34.22
CA PHE A 18 -24.45 -34.70 33.34
C PHE A 18 -24.11 -34.47 31.85
N LEU A 19 -23.84 -33.20 31.46
CA LEU A 19 -23.41 -32.88 30.10
C LEU A 19 -22.05 -33.54 29.74
N THR A 20 -21.15 -33.60 30.72
CA THR A 20 -19.84 -34.22 30.55
C THR A 20 -19.94 -35.74 30.36
N ALA A 21 -20.86 -36.39 31.05
CA ALA A 21 -21.07 -37.85 30.92
C ALA A 21 -21.66 -38.24 29.54
N ILE A 22 -22.42 -37.34 28.88
CA ILE A 22 -23.02 -37.58 27.56
C ILE A 22 -21.96 -37.42 26.42
N ILE A 23 -20.92 -36.60 26.63
CA ILE A 23 -19.93 -36.28 25.61
C ILE A 23 -18.79 -37.32 25.54
N ILE A 24 -18.52 -38.06 26.60
CA ILE A 24 -17.34 -38.91 26.78
C ILE A 24 -17.61 -40.42 26.64
N GLY A 25 -18.89 -40.85 26.55
CA GLY A 25 -19.26 -42.28 26.49
C GLY A 25 -19.25 -42.85 25.05
N PRO A 26 -18.89 -44.14 24.85
CA PRO A 26 -18.92 -44.78 23.54
C PRO A 26 -20.36 -44.94 23.06
N MET A 27 -20.63 -44.60 21.79
CA MET A 27 -21.94 -44.65 21.15
C MET A 27 -22.36 -46.12 20.93
N SER A 28 -23.30 -46.66 21.76
CA SER A 28 -24.03 -47.89 21.49
C SER A 28 -25.55 -47.55 21.33
N SER A 29 -26.25 -48.42 20.58
CA SER A 29 -27.66 -48.25 20.20
C SER A 29 -28.65 -48.10 21.39
N ASP A 30 -28.28 -48.50 22.59
CA ASP A 30 -29.11 -48.44 23.77
C ASP A 30 -29.23 -47.03 24.39
N ILE A 31 -28.38 -46.12 23.96
CA ILE A 31 -28.39 -44.71 24.45
C ILE A 31 -29.58 -43.90 23.89
N LEU A 32 -30.14 -44.29 22.75
CA LEU A 32 -31.26 -43.58 22.13
C LEU A 32 -32.56 -43.73 22.91
N ILE A 33 -32.79 -44.91 23.50
CA ILE A 33 -33.97 -45.20 24.33
C ILE A 33 -33.88 -44.49 25.71
N ALA A 34 -32.66 -44.43 26.27
CA ALA A 34 -32.41 -43.71 27.50
C ALA A 34 -32.60 -42.18 27.35
N ARG A 35 -32.30 -41.63 26.15
CA ARG A 35 -32.52 -40.20 25.87
C ARG A 35 -33.98 -39.77 25.89
N ALA A 36 -34.90 -40.55 25.35
CA ALA A 36 -36.32 -40.24 25.36
C ALA A 36 -36.87 -40.23 26.82
N SER A 37 -36.50 -41.23 27.62
CA SER A 37 -36.93 -41.34 29.03
C SER A 37 -36.36 -40.23 29.93
N ILE A 38 -35.14 -39.77 29.66
CA ILE A 38 -34.51 -38.67 30.41
C ILE A 38 -35.13 -37.32 30.05
N THR A 39 -35.47 -37.09 28.79
CA THR A 39 -36.14 -35.86 28.36
C THR A 39 -37.52 -35.73 28.98
N ASP A 40 -38.29 -36.84 29.08
CA ASP A 40 -39.59 -36.87 29.71
C ASP A 40 -39.50 -36.67 31.23
N PHE A 41 -38.51 -37.25 31.89
CA PHE A 41 -38.22 -37.01 33.30
C PHE A 41 -37.90 -35.54 33.60
N PHE A 42 -37.05 -34.90 32.81
CA PHE A 42 -36.74 -33.49 33.01
C PHE A 42 -37.93 -32.58 32.69
N ASN A 43 -38.74 -32.89 31.68
CA ASN A 43 -39.94 -32.15 31.36
C ASN A 43 -40.98 -32.25 32.51
N GLN A 44 -41.08 -33.40 33.17
CA GLN A 44 -41.95 -33.59 34.30
C GLN A 44 -41.44 -32.91 35.58
N LEU A 45 -40.10 -32.88 35.79
CA LEU A 45 -39.48 -32.23 36.94
C LEU A 45 -39.53 -30.68 36.83
N LEU A 46 -39.51 -30.14 35.64
CA LEU A 46 -39.48 -28.69 35.38
C LEU A 46 -40.88 -28.05 35.23
N LYS A 47 -41.93 -28.87 35.06
CA LYS A 47 -43.32 -28.39 34.99
C LYS A 47 -43.75 -27.48 36.17
N PRO A 48 -43.39 -27.75 37.43
CA PRO A 48 -43.80 -26.88 38.55
C PRO A 48 -43.14 -25.52 38.55
N PHE A 49 -42.07 -25.33 37.79
CA PHE A 49 -41.26 -24.10 37.82
C PHE A 49 -41.62 -23.11 36.69
N ASN A 50 -42.59 -23.45 35.83
CA ASN A 50 -43.04 -22.62 34.70
C ASN A 50 -41.86 -22.09 33.82
N ILE A 51 -40.74 -22.83 33.76
CA ILE A 51 -39.49 -22.41 33.05
C ILE A 51 -39.58 -22.74 31.56
N ILE A 52 -40.48 -23.62 31.16
CA ILE A 52 -40.76 -23.94 29.77
C ILE A 52 -41.89 -23.03 29.30
N GLN A 53 -41.59 -21.81 28.92
CA GLN A 53 -42.46 -21.09 27.99
C GLN A 53 -42.47 -21.90 26.68
N GLU A 54 -43.61 -22.43 26.29
CA GLU A 54 -43.78 -22.91 24.91
C GLU A 54 -43.35 -21.78 23.97
N LYS A 55 -42.28 -22.02 23.22
CA LYS A 55 -41.96 -21.12 22.11
C LYS A 55 -43.23 -21.01 21.27
N PRO A 56 -43.73 -19.80 20.98
CA PRO A 56 -44.83 -19.65 20.05
C PRO A 56 -44.45 -20.45 18.80
N LYS A 57 -45.31 -21.34 18.35
CA LYS A 57 -45.18 -22.02 17.06
C LYS A 57 -45.05 -20.91 16.02
N THR A 58 -43.82 -20.61 15.61
CA THR A 58 -43.59 -19.75 14.47
C THR A 58 -44.13 -20.53 13.27
N GLU A 59 -45.36 -20.23 12.88
CA GLU A 59 -45.88 -20.72 11.61
C GLU A 59 -44.95 -20.18 10.53
N ILE A 60 -44.14 -21.06 10.00
CA ILE A 60 -43.33 -20.75 8.78
C ILE A 60 -44.41 -20.51 7.71
N PRO A 61 -44.47 -19.31 7.13
CA PRO A 61 -45.40 -19.02 6.05
C PRO A 61 -45.26 -20.09 4.97
N LYS A 62 -46.31 -20.77 4.62
CA LYS A 62 -46.32 -21.91 3.66
C LYS A 62 -45.99 -21.49 2.22
N GLU A 63 -45.83 -20.19 1.95
CA GLU A 63 -45.48 -19.65 0.65
C GLU A 63 -44.33 -18.66 0.77
N PHE A 64 -43.11 -19.17 0.92
CA PHE A 64 -41.92 -18.38 0.60
C PHE A 64 -41.69 -18.54 -0.88
N ASN A 65 -42.20 -17.59 -1.69
CA ASN A 65 -42.06 -17.61 -3.14
C ASN A 65 -40.66 -17.12 -3.54
N LEU A 66 -39.72 -18.04 -3.65
CA LEU A 66 -38.36 -17.78 -4.11
C LEU A 66 -38.28 -17.22 -5.57
N ASN A 67 -39.40 -17.29 -6.30
CA ASN A 67 -39.48 -16.89 -7.71
C ASN A 67 -40.09 -15.49 -7.91
N GLN A 68 -40.36 -14.71 -6.87
CA GLN A 68 -40.69 -13.31 -7.10
C GLN A 68 -39.41 -12.57 -7.50
N PRO A 69 -39.32 -12.09 -8.75
CA PRO A 69 -38.23 -11.20 -9.13
C PRO A 69 -38.33 -9.97 -8.23
N GLY A 70 -37.30 -9.74 -7.40
CA GLY A 70 -37.19 -8.51 -6.65
C GLY A 70 -37.28 -7.33 -7.64
N ALA A 71 -37.91 -6.23 -7.24
CA ALA A 71 -37.89 -5.01 -8.04
C ALA A 71 -36.43 -4.69 -8.43
N ALA A 72 -36.18 -4.42 -9.70
CA ALA A 72 -34.85 -4.09 -10.17
C ALA A 72 -34.31 -2.90 -9.35
N TYR A 73 -33.20 -3.12 -8.66
CA TYR A 73 -32.56 -2.05 -7.88
C TYR A 73 -32.02 -0.98 -8.83
N VAL A 74 -32.48 0.26 -8.67
CA VAL A 74 -32.01 1.41 -9.44
C VAL A 74 -31.23 2.34 -8.52
N PRO A 75 -29.89 2.39 -8.63
CA PRO A 75 -29.10 3.30 -7.81
C PRO A 75 -29.45 4.74 -8.12
N THR A 76 -29.49 5.61 -7.10
CA THR A 76 -29.81 7.04 -7.24
C THR A 76 -28.76 7.91 -6.52
N GLY A 77 -28.73 9.19 -6.87
CA GLY A 77 -27.88 10.16 -6.17
C GLY A 77 -26.39 9.81 -6.17
N TYR A 78 -25.78 9.82 -5.00
CA TYR A 78 -24.36 9.56 -4.79
C TYR A 78 -23.92 8.17 -5.25
N GLU A 79 -24.73 7.15 -4.96
CA GLU A 79 -24.41 5.77 -5.35
C GLU A 79 -24.36 5.59 -6.87
N ALA A 80 -25.33 6.16 -7.60
CA ALA A 80 -25.34 6.14 -9.05
C ALA A 80 -24.09 6.82 -9.63
N GLN A 81 -23.65 7.92 -9.02
CA GLN A 81 -22.46 8.65 -9.42
C GLN A 81 -21.20 7.79 -9.20
N LEU A 82 -21.07 7.14 -8.04
CA LEU A 82 -19.96 6.26 -7.72
C LEU A 82 -19.88 5.07 -8.69
N ILE A 83 -20.99 4.39 -8.93
CA ILE A 83 -21.06 3.27 -9.90
C ILE A 83 -20.62 3.74 -11.30
N ASN A 84 -21.05 4.94 -11.71
CA ASN A 84 -20.67 5.49 -13.02
C ASN A 84 -19.16 5.79 -13.11
N VAL A 85 -18.54 6.33 -12.04
CA VAL A 85 -17.08 6.52 -11.94
C VAL A 85 -16.35 5.21 -12.15
N VAL A 86 -16.73 4.18 -11.39
CA VAL A 86 -16.12 2.85 -11.49
C VAL A 86 -16.29 2.26 -12.90
N LYS A 87 -17.48 2.32 -13.46
CA LYS A 87 -17.77 1.81 -14.81
C LYS A 87 -16.94 2.48 -15.89
N LYS A 88 -16.71 3.79 -15.78
CA LYS A 88 -15.90 4.56 -16.74
C LYS A 88 -14.40 4.31 -16.56
N ALA A 89 -13.92 4.21 -15.32
CA ALA A 89 -12.50 4.15 -15.02
C ALA A 89 -11.92 2.73 -15.15
N SER A 90 -12.66 1.70 -14.73
CA SER A 90 -12.17 0.31 -14.69
C SER A 90 -11.56 -0.20 -16.00
N PRO A 91 -12.08 0.13 -17.20
CA PRO A 91 -11.48 -0.33 -18.45
C PRO A 91 -10.04 0.15 -18.66
N ALA A 92 -9.66 1.29 -18.06
CA ALA A 92 -8.32 1.85 -18.18
C ALA A 92 -7.38 1.41 -17.04
N VAL A 93 -7.89 0.71 -16.01
CA VAL A 93 -7.05 0.17 -14.93
C VAL A 93 -6.51 -1.19 -15.36
N VAL A 94 -5.19 -1.36 -15.19
CA VAL A 94 -4.47 -2.54 -15.65
C VAL A 94 -3.78 -3.26 -14.50
N SER A 95 -3.53 -4.57 -14.69
CA SER A 95 -2.62 -5.34 -13.86
C SER A 95 -1.24 -5.37 -14.49
N ILE A 96 -0.20 -5.30 -13.67
CA ILE A 96 1.19 -5.41 -14.09
C ILE A 96 1.78 -6.64 -13.40
N THR A 97 2.21 -7.62 -14.19
CA THR A 97 2.85 -8.84 -13.69
C THR A 97 4.36 -8.76 -13.91
N ILE A 98 5.09 -9.18 -12.89
CA ILE A 98 6.55 -9.24 -12.86
C ILE A 98 6.99 -10.68 -13.08
N THR A 99 7.74 -10.92 -14.15
CA THR A 99 8.24 -12.27 -14.48
C THR A 99 9.77 -12.26 -14.46
N LYS A 100 10.35 -13.24 -13.79
CA LYS A 100 11.82 -13.37 -13.66
C LYS A 100 12.24 -14.81 -13.87
N ASN A 101 13.49 -15.02 -14.32
CA ASN A 101 14.12 -16.31 -14.34
C ASN A 101 14.61 -16.66 -12.93
N VAL A 102 13.95 -17.59 -12.27
CA VAL A 102 14.34 -18.09 -10.95
C VAL A 102 15.15 -19.37 -11.07
N PRO A 103 16.19 -19.56 -10.23
CA PRO A 103 16.98 -20.78 -10.26
C PRO A 103 16.16 -21.99 -9.83
N ILE A 104 16.22 -23.08 -10.59
CA ILE A 104 15.68 -24.36 -10.18
C ILE A 104 16.73 -25.02 -9.28
N ILE A 105 16.43 -25.14 -8.00
CA ILE A 105 17.31 -25.79 -7.03
C ILE A 105 16.90 -27.26 -6.91
N GLU A 106 17.80 -28.16 -7.30
CA GLU A 106 17.65 -29.60 -7.13
C GLU A 106 18.43 -30.06 -5.91
N GLN A 107 17.74 -30.74 -5.00
CA GLN A 107 18.38 -31.42 -3.89
C GLN A 107 18.88 -32.77 -4.39
N TYR A 108 20.17 -33.03 -4.24
CA TYR A 108 20.75 -34.34 -4.50
C TYR A 108 21.53 -34.82 -3.29
N PHE A 109 21.68 -36.12 -3.19
CA PHE A 109 22.35 -36.73 -2.05
C PHE A 109 23.74 -37.15 -2.45
N VAL A 110 24.74 -36.79 -1.65
CA VAL A 110 26.13 -37.18 -1.85
C VAL A 110 26.59 -38.02 -0.66
N ASN A 111 27.25 -39.13 -0.96
CA ASN A 111 27.96 -39.85 0.06
C ASN A 111 29.32 -39.16 0.29
N PRO A 112 29.59 -38.57 1.46
CA PRO A 112 30.83 -37.83 1.73
C PRO A 112 32.08 -38.71 1.76
N PHE A 113 31.88 -40.03 1.87
CA PHE A 113 32.96 -41.01 1.93
C PHE A 113 33.22 -41.68 0.57
N GLY A 114 32.54 -41.22 -0.49
CA GLY A 114 32.72 -41.75 -1.85
C GLY A 114 32.38 -43.24 -1.96
N ASN A 115 33.14 -43.94 -2.79
CA ASN A 115 33.03 -45.38 -3.02
C ASN A 115 34.05 -46.20 -2.19
N ASP A 116 34.51 -45.70 -1.03
CA ASP A 116 35.44 -46.45 -0.18
C ASP A 116 34.80 -47.74 0.30
N PRO A 117 35.36 -48.92 -0.04
CA PRO A 117 34.78 -50.24 0.28
C PRO A 117 34.66 -50.49 1.79
N PHE A 118 35.54 -49.91 2.62
CA PHE A 118 35.52 -50.08 4.07
C PHE A 118 34.32 -49.37 4.69
N PHE A 119 34.03 -48.14 4.27
CA PHE A 119 32.87 -47.40 4.76
C PHE A 119 31.53 -47.97 4.23
N GLN A 120 31.50 -48.48 2.99
CA GLN A 120 30.29 -49.12 2.45
C GLN A 120 29.94 -50.42 3.21
N GLN A 121 30.93 -51.17 3.67
CA GLN A 121 30.71 -52.42 4.41
C GLN A 121 30.15 -52.20 5.82
N PHE A 122 30.51 -51.07 6.50
CA PHE A 122 30.10 -50.77 7.86
C PHE A 122 28.85 -49.90 7.98
N PHE A 123 28.64 -48.97 7.08
CA PHE A 123 27.57 -47.93 7.18
C PHE A 123 26.56 -47.99 6.02
N GLY A 124 26.79 -48.81 5.02
CA GLY A 124 25.89 -48.94 3.87
C GLY A 124 25.61 -47.58 3.18
N ASN A 125 24.48 -47.48 2.48
CA ASN A 125 24.01 -46.25 1.83
C ASN A 125 23.27 -45.30 2.77
N GLN A 126 23.35 -45.48 4.08
CA GLN A 126 22.57 -44.70 5.06
C GLN A 126 23.15 -43.28 5.34
N PHE A 127 24.42 -43.04 5.01
CA PHE A 127 25.05 -41.74 5.18
C PHE A 127 25.01 -40.94 3.87
N GLN A 128 23.88 -40.33 3.61
CA GLN A 128 23.73 -39.39 2.48
C GLN A 128 23.51 -37.99 3.01
N ILE A 129 24.39 -37.06 2.63
CA ILE A 129 24.27 -35.64 2.97
C ILE A 129 23.54 -34.94 1.82
N PRO A 130 22.41 -34.25 2.09
CA PRO A 130 21.73 -33.47 1.07
C PRO A 130 22.61 -32.29 0.64
N GLN A 131 22.82 -32.17 -0.64
CA GLN A 131 23.42 -30.99 -1.27
C GLN A 131 22.45 -30.37 -2.26
N TYR A 132 22.61 -29.08 -2.51
CA TYR A 132 21.78 -28.33 -3.42
C TYR A 132 22.62 -27.88 -4.61
N ARG A 133 22.10 -28.07 -5.82
CA ARG A 133 22.70 -27.56 -7.04
C ARG A 133 21.66 -26.84 -7.87
N GLN A 134 22.09 -25.80 -8.56
CA GLN A 134 21.26 -25.15 -9.57
C GLN A 134 21.24 -26.02 -10.84
N LYS A 135 20.05 -26.48 -11.25
CA LYS A 135 19.86 -27.31 -12.45
C LYS A 135 19.54 -26.48 -13.71
N GLY A 136 19.22 -25.22 -13.52
CA GLY A 136 18.83 -24.31 -14.57
C GLY A 136 18.05 -23.14 -14.01
N THR A 137 17.35 -22.42 -14.88
CA THR A 137 16.41 -21.34 -14.51
C THR A 137 15.05 -21.62 -15.13
N GLN A 138 14.00 -21.24 -14.41
CA GLN A 138 12.64 -21.30 -14.91
C GLN A 138 12.03 -19.89 -14.84
N LYS A 139 11.34 -19.51 -15.90
CA LYS A 139 10.59 -18.25 -15.94
C LYS A 139 9.36 -18.37 -15.06
N GLN A 140 9.27 -17.53 -14.03
CA GLN A 140 8.20 -17.55 -13.04
C GLN A 140 7.69 -16.15 -12.77
N GLU A 141 6.38 -16.02 -12.54
CA GLU A 141 5.76 -14.83 -12.01
C GLU A 141 6.15 -14.67 -10.53
N VAL A 142 6.76 -13.53 -10.19
CA VAL A 142 7.31 -13.28 -8.85
C VAL A 142 6.59 -12.17 -8.11
N GLY A 143 5.64 -11.50 -8.77
CA GLY A 143 4.85 -10.43 -8.16
C GLY A 143 4.06 -9.64 -9.18
N GLY A 144 3.42 -8.59 -8.71
CA GLY A 144 2.65 -7.70 -9.56
C GLY A 144 2.08 -6.51 -8.80
N GLY A 145 1.42 -5.64 -9.54
CA GLY A 145 0.75 -4.46 -9.02
C GLY A 145 -0.31 -3.95 -9.99
N SER A 146 -0.85 -2.80 -9.69
CA SER A 146 -1.78 -2.09 -10.57
C SER A 146 -1.08 -0.99 -11.36
N GLY A 147 -1.74 -0.56 -12.43
CA GLY A 147 -1.42 0.64 -13.18
C GLY A 147 -2.67 1.18 -13.85
N PHE A 148 -2.53 2.26 -14.58
CA PHE A 148 -3.62 2.79 -15.40
C PHE A 148 -3.11 3.47 -16.66
N ILE A 149 -3.91 3.39 -17.71
CA ILE A 149 -3.61 3.88 -19.06
C ILE A 149 -3.95 5.37 -19.14
N ILE A 150 -2.98 6.18 -19.57
CA ILE A 150 -3.10 7.64 -19.71
C ILE A 150 -3.09 8.10 -21.18
N SER A 151 -2.73 7.23 -22.10
CA SER A 151 -2.71 7.52 -23.53
C SER A 151 -3.27 6.36 -24.33
N ALA A 152 -4.11 6.66 -25.32
CA ALA A 152 -4.64 5.66 -26.25
C ALA A 152 -3.55 4.90 -27.03
N SER A 153 -2.33 5.46 -27.06
CA SER A 153 -1.15 4.82 -27.67
C SER A 153 -0.37 3.91 -26.72
N GLY A 154 -0.83 3.71 -25.46
CA GLY A 154 -0.28 2.72 -24.55
C GLY A 154 0.74 3.25 -23.53
N LEU A 155 0.64 4.51 -23.10
CA LEU A 155 1.34 4.97 -21.91
C LEU A 155 0.58 4.52 -20.66
N VAL A 156 1.30 3.94 -19.69
CA VAL A 156 0.77 3.42 -18.43
C VAL A 156 1.54 4.02 -17.28
N LEU A 157 0.84 4.50 -16.26
CA LEU A 157 1.41 4.91 -14.99
C LEU A 157 1.27 3.82 -13.95
N THR A 158 2.29 3.72 -13.08
CA THR A 158 2.32 2.82 -11.92
C THR A 158 3.33 3.33 -10.88
N ASN A 159 3.47 2.59 -9.77
CA ASN A 159 4.54 2.85 -8.82
C ASN A 159 5.91 2.31 -9.29
N LYS A 160 6.98 2.98 -8.87
CA LYS A 160 8.36 2.55 -9.11
C LYS A 160 8.63 1.18 -8.50
N HIS A 161 8.16 0.92 -7.27
CA HIS A 161 8.40 -0.36 -6.60
C HIS A 161 7.79 -1.54 -7.34
N VAL A 162 6.70 -1.36 -8.11
CA VAL A 162 6.10 -2.41 -8.96
C VAL A 162 7.04 -2.82 -10.09
N VAL A 163 7.88 -1.91 -10.58
CA VAL A 163 8.77 -2.13 -11.72
C VAL A 163 10.24 -1.87 -11.37
N SER A 164 10.63 -2.06 -10.11
CA SER A 164 11.98 -1.73 -9.62
C SER A 164 13.07 -2.66 -10.11
N ASP A 165 12.76 -3.93 -10.36
CA ASP A 165 13.72 -4.93 -10.82
C ASP A 165 14.08 -4.70 -12.31
N THR A 166 15.35 -4.37 -12.58
CA THR A 166 15.82 -4.09 -13.95
C THR A 166 16.08 -5.34 -14.78
N GLU A 167 16.12 -6.52 -14.15
CA GLU A 167 16.30 -7.82 -14.81
C GLU A 167 14.99 -8.54 -15.08
N ALA A 168 13.86 -8.04 -14.51
CA ALA A 168 12.55 -8.62 -14.69
C ALA A 168 11.92 -8.19 -16.01
N GLU A 169 11.04 -9.05 -16.53
CA GLU A 169 10.15 -8.72 -17.62
C GLU A 169 8.79 -8.30 -17.06
N TYR A 170 8.20 -7.28 -17.66
CA TYR A 170 6.92 -6.74 -17.24
C TYR A 170 5.86 -7.00 -18.30
N THR A 171 4.69 -7.47 -17.87
CA THR A 171 3.53 -7.69 -18.72
C THR A 171 2.35 -6.92 -18.16
N VAL A 172 1.73 -6.11 -19.00
CA VAL A 172 0.48 -5.39 -18.70
C VAL A 172 -0.71 -6.22 -19.17
N PHE A 173 -1.66 -6.44 -18.27
CA PHE A 173 -2.95 -7.07 -18.56
C PHE A 173 -4.03 -6.01 -18.51
N THR A 174 -4.67 -5.79 -19.62
CA THR A 174 -5.82 -4.90 -19.73
C THR A 174 -7.08 -5.53 -19.13
N ASN A 175 -8.07 -4.72 -18.81
CA ASN A 175 -9.30 -5.19 -18.18
C ASN A 175 -10.08 -6.20 -19.04
N ASP A 176 -9.94 -6.14 -20.38
CA ASP A 176 -10.50 -7.12 -21.34
C ASP A 176 -9.68 -8.42 -21.44
N GLY A 177 -8.61 -8.56 -20.63
CA GLY A 177 -7.80 -9.78 -20.55
C GLY A 177 -6.67 -9.89 -21.56
N LYS A 178 -6.46 -8.87 -22.40
CA LYS A 178 -5.32 -8.86 -23.32
C LYS A 178 -4.01 -8.61 -22.58
N LYS A 179 -2.93 -9.16 -23.13
CA LYS A 179 -1.58 -9.14 -22.56
C LYS A 179 -0.66 -8.37 -23.47
N TYR A 180 0.10 -7.46 -22.91
CA TYR A 180 1.08 -6.66 -23.64
C TYR A 180 2.41 -6.67 -22.91
N PRO A 181 3.54 -7.04 -23.55
CA PRO A 181 4.88 -6.76 -23.00
C PRO A 181 5.00 -5.26 -22.75
N ALA A 182 5.55 -4.91 -21.59
CA ALA A 182 5.69 -3.51 -21.19
C ALA A 182 7.17 -3.12 -21.14
N GLN A 183 7.49 -2.00 -21.74
CA GLN A 183 8.79 -1.35 -21.60
C GLN A 183 8.70 -0.28 -20.53
N VAL A 184 9.61 -0.30 -19.56
CA VAL A 184 9.73 0.79 -18.58
C VAL A 184 10.49 1.94 -19.26
N LEU A 185 9.79 3.06 -19.50
CA LEU A 185 10.39 4.26 -20.09
C LEU A 185 11.24 5.01 -19.07
N ALA A 186 10.71 5.19 -17.86
CA ALA A 186 11.42 5.88 -16.80
C ALA A 186 10.90 5.48 -15.42
N ARG A 187 11.78 5.60 -14.41
CA ARG A 187 11.49 5.48 -12.98
C ARG A 187 11.92 6.76 -12.29
N ASP A 188 11.07 7.34 -11.45
CA ASP A 188 11.44 8.52 -10.67
C ASP A 188 12.46 8.11 -9.59
N PRO A 189 13.62 8.78 -9.50
CA PRO A 189 14.62 8.45 -8.49
C PRO A 189 14.20 8.81 -7.06
N VAL A 190 13.26 9.74 -6.89
CA VAL A 190 12.85 10.32 -5.60
C VAL A 190 11.44 9.89 -5.18
N GLN A 191 10.51 9.89 -6.15
CA GLN A 191 9.13 9.49 -5.91
C GLN A 191 8.90 8.04 -6.33
N ASP A 192 7.93 7.40 -5.71
CA ASP A 192 7.55 6.04 -6.07
C ASP A 192 6.67 6.02 -7.33
N LEU A 193 7.19 6.53 -8.44
CA LEU A 193 6.49 6.64 -9.72
C LEU A 193 7.29 6.02 -10.87
N ALA A 194 6.58 5.40 -11.83
CA ALA A 194 7.15 4.92 -13.09
C ALA A 194 6.18 5.08 -14.26
N VAL A 195 6.78 5.28 -15.44
CA VAL A 195 6.07 5.37 -16.72
C VAL A 195 6.46 4.17 -17.59
N LEU A 196 5.45 3.44 -18.06
CA LEU A 196 5.62 2.31 -18.95
C LEU A 196 5.00 2.60 -20.32
N LYS A 197 5.47 1.84 -21.32
CA LYS A 197 4.91 1.83 -22.68
C LYS A 197 4.54 0.40 -23.07
N ILE A 198 3.34 0.24 -23.57
CA ILE A 198 2.89 -0.99 -24.26
C ILE A 198 2.62 -0.70 -25.72
N ASP A 199 2.85 -1.67 -26.58
CA ASP A 199 2.57 -1.54 -28.02
C ASP A 199 1.10 -1.88 -28.30
N ALA A 200 0.25 -0.86 -28.18
CA ALA A 200 -1.18 -0.96 -28.39
C ALA A 200 -1.76 0.41 -28.80
N SER A 201 -2.93 0.40 -29.41
CA SER A 201 -3.64 1.61 -29.84
C SER A 201 -5.13 1.50 -29.55
N GLY A 202 -5.81 2.66 -29.50
CA GLY A 202 -7.25 2.73 -29.24
C GLY A 202 -7.65 2.29 -27.83
N LEU A 203 -6.71 2.37 -26.88
CA LEU A 203 -6.93 1.96 -25.50
C LEU A 203 -7.81 2.97 -24.75
N PRO A 204 -8.64 2.50 -23.79
CA PRO A 204 -9.33 3.38 -22.86
C PRO A 204 -8.32 4.12 -21.98
N THR A 205 -8.59 5.39 -21.68
CA THR A 205 -7.68 6.24 -20.91
C THR A 205 -8.38 6.92 -19.75
N LEU A 206 -7.63 7.27 -18.70
CA LEU A 206 -8.10 8.14 -17.62
C LEU A 206 -7.64 9.58 -17.84
N THR A 207 -8.53 10.51 -17.52
CA THR A 207 -8.22 11.95 -17.49
C THR A 207 -7.47 12.27 -16.20
N LEU A 208 -6.37 13.01 -16.30
CA LEU A 208 -5.59 13.49 -15.15
C LEU A 208 -6.15 14.83 -14.68
N SER A 209 -6.63 14.88 -13.43
CA SER A 209 -7.14 16.08 -12.77
C SER A 209 -6.02 17.03 -12.36
N ASP A 210 -6.38 18.15 -11.74
CA ASP A 210 -5.43 19.06 -11.09
C ASP A 210 -5.40 18.78 -9.58
N SER A 211 -4.32 18.14 -9.10
CA SER A 211 -4.18 17.79 -7.69
C SER A 211 -3.86 18.97 -6.76
N ASP A 212 -3.58 20.15 -7.29
CA ASP A 212 -3.36 21.35 -6.46
C ASP A 212 -4.70 21.93 -5.97
N ASN A 213 -5.81 21.57 -6.62
CA ASN A 213 -7.17 22.02 -6.28
C ASN A 213 -7.98 21.02 -5.45
N ILE A 214 -7.39 19.91 -5.01
CA ILE A 214 -8.09 18.93 -4.15
C ILE A 214 -8.34 19.51 -2.76
N GLN A 215 -9.40 19.02 -2.12
CA GLN A 215 -9.82 19.49 -0.79
C GLN A 215 -9.96 18.33 0.18
N VAL A 216 -9.59 18.55 1.45
CA VAL A 216 -9.85 17.60 2.53
C VAL A 216 -11.36 17.41 2.68
N GLY A 217 -11.80 16.17 2.81
CA GLY A 217 -13.20 15.77 2.80
C GLY A 217 -13.77 15.45 1.41
N GLN A 218 -13.04 15.75 0.32
CA GLN A 218 -13.43 15.32 -1.04
C GLN A 218 -13.43 13.81 -1.15
N ILE A 219 -14.45 13.24 -1.80
CA ILE A 219 -14.53 11.79 -2.05
C ILE A 219 -13.34 11.33 -2.90
N ALA A 220 -12.78 10.21 -2.50
CA ALA A 220 -11.68 9.55 -3.17
C ALA A 220 -12.04 8.08 -3.45
N VAL A 221 -11.84 7.64 -4.70
CA VAL A 221 -12.13 6.28 -5.15
C VAL A 221 -10.84 5.64 -5.63
N ALA A 222 -10.34 4.68 -4.85
CA ALA A 222 -9.16 3.89 -5.22
C ALA A 222 -9.58 2.66 -6.02
N ILE A 223 -8.99 2.46 -7.20
CA ILE A 223 -9.23 1.28 -8.00
C ILE A 223 -7.93 0.52 -8.18
N GLY A 224 -7.99 -0.82 -8.05
CA GLY A 224 -6.88 -1.73 -8.27
C GLY A 224 -7.26 -2.92 -9.13
N ASN A 225 -6.24 -3.55 -9.72
CA ASN A 225 -6.38 -4.77 -10.53
C ASN A 225 -5.24 -5.73 -10.16
N ALA A 226 -5.32 -6.30 -8.94
CA ALA A 226 -4.28 -7.17 -8.40
C ALA A 226 -4.20 -8.49 -9.15
N LEU A 227 -3.02 -8.80 -9.72
CA LEU A 227 -2.65 -10.11 -10.30
C LEU A 227 -3.66 -10.69 -11.32
N GLY A 228 -4.62 -9.88 -11.78
CA GLY A 228 -5.69 -10.34 -12.65
C GLY A 228 -6.74 -11.25 -11.99
N GLU A 229 -6.54 -11.67 -10.75
CA GLU A 229 -7.48 -12.51 -9.99
C GLU A 229 -8.55 -11.66 -9.30
N PHE A 230 -8.17 -10.52 -8.70
CA PHE A 230 -9.09 -9.57 -8.06
C PHE A 230 -9.27 -8.32 -8.91
N ARG A 231 -9.81 -8.51 -10.12
CA ARG A 231 -10.02 -7.43 -11.08
C ARG A 231 -10.97 -6.38 -10.53
N ASN A 232 -10.56 -5.10 -10.68
CA ASN A 232 -11.38 -3.94 -10.33
C ASN A 232 -11.83 -3.90 -8.87
N THR A 233 -10.91 -4.22 -7.93
CA THR A 233 -11.16 -3.94 -6.52
C THR A 233 -11.32 -2.44 -6.33
N VAL A 234 -12.47 -2.03 -5.77
CA VAL A 234 -12.83 -0.63 -5.54
C VAL A 234 -12.91 -0.37 -4.05
N ASN A 235 -12.22 0.67 -3.61
CA ASN A 235 -12.30 1.18 -2.26
C ASN A 235 -12.68 2.67 -2.30
N VAL A 236 -13.59 3.07 -1.42
CA VAL A 236 -14.11 4.45 -1.36
C VAL A 236 -13.80 5.03 0.00
N GLY A 237 -13.38 6.26 0.01
CA GLY A 237 -13.11 7.06 1.19
C GLY A 237 -13.10 8.53 0.85
N VAL A 238 -12.34 9.31 1.61
CA VAL A 238 -12.15 10.74 1.40
C VAL A 238 -10.66 11.11 1.37
N VAL A 239 -10.35 12.29 0.85
CA VAL A 239 -9.06 12.94 1.08
C VAL A 239 -9.02 13.35 2.54
N SER A 240 -8.22 12.66 3.36
CA SER A 240 -8.09 12.90 4.80
C SER A 240 -7.01 13.94 5.13
N GLY A 241 -6.08 14.19 4.22
CA GLY A 241 -5.00 15.16 4.37
C GLY A 241 -4.23 15.39 3.07
N ILE A 242 -3.48 16.48 3.02
CA ILE A 242 -2.71 16.90 1.85
C ILE A 242 -1.31 17.31 2.33
N GLY A 243 -0.29 17.13 1.48
CA GLY A 243 1.08 17.57 1.77
C GLY A 243 1.77 16.76 2.87
N ARG A 244 1.40 15.48 3.06
CA ARG A 244 2.00 14.64 4.08
C ARG A 244 3.38 14.15 3.64
N THR A 245 4.28 14.01 4.61
CA THR A 245 5.53 13.29 4.44
C THR A 245 5.47 12.01 5.26
N VAL A 246 5.70 10.88 4.64
CA VAL A 246 5.61 9.57 5.28
C VAL A 246 6.79 8.72 4.91
N THR A 247 7.26 7.91 5.86
CA THR A 247 8.27 6.89 5.60
C THR A 247 7.58 5.56 5.45
N ALA A 248 7.60 5.03 4.23
CA ALA A 248 7.11 3.71 3.92
C ALA A 248 8.26 2.70 4.07
N SER A 249 8.02 1.62 4.81
CA SER A 249 9.00 0.54 5.00
C SER A 249 8.41 -0.76 4.49
N GLY A 250 9.13 -1.46 3.62
CA GLY A 250 8.72 -2.76 3.06
C GLY A 250 9.90 -3.48 2.41
N ALA A 251 9.86 -4.82 2.43
CA ALA A 251 10.86 -5.69 1.80
C ALA A 251 12.33 -5.35 2.11
N GLY A 252 12.61 -4.82 3.33
CA GLY A 252 13.98 -4.46 3.76
C GLY A 252 14.46 -3.09 3.27
N THR A 253 13.61 -2.32 2.59
CA THR A 253 13.89 -0.94 2.17
C THR A 253 12.96 0.03 2.89
N SER A 254 13.46 1.26 3.09
CA SER A 254 12.68 2.38 3.65
C SER A 254 12.76 3.55 2.67
N GLU A 255 11.61 4.03 2.24
CA GLU A 255 11.50 5.14 1.30
C GLU A 255 10.65 6.26 1.92
N THR A 256 11.13 7.50 1.82
CA THR A 256 10.39 8.66 2.30
C THR A 256 9.63 9.29 1.15
N LEU A 257 8.31 9.16 1.20
CA LEU A 257 7.39 9.79 0.25
C LEU A 257 7.01 11.18 0.77
N GLN A 258 7.13 12.17 -0.09
CA GLN A 258 6.90 13.57 0.27
C GLN A 258 5.69 14.13 -0.47
N ASN A 259 5.00 15.08 0.17
CA ASN A 259 3.86 15.78 -0.40
C ASN A 259 2.74 14.83 -0.88
N VAL A 260 2.48 13.73 -0.15
CA VAL A 260 1.45 12.76 -0.52
C VAL A 260 0.06 13.16 -0.03
N ILE A 261 -0.96 12.68 -0.75
CA ILE A 261 -2.36 12.74 -0.36
C ILE A 261 -2.60 11.62 0.65
N GLN A 262 -3.19 11.94 1.80
CA GLN A 262 -3.70 10.96 2.75
C GLN A 262 -5.16 10.65 2.46
N THR A 263 -5.56 9.39 2.51
CA THR A 263 -6.95 8.93 2.33
C THR A 263 -7.28 7.81 3.31
N ASP A 264 -8.55 7.68 3.68
CA ASP A 264 -9.08 6.52 4.42
C ASP A 264 -9.66 5.45 3.48
N ALA A 265 -9.69 5.71 2.17
CA ALA A 265 -9.89 4.64 1.18
C ALA A 265 -8.82 3.57 1.39
N SER A 266 -9.22 2.30 1.54
CA SER A 266 -8.29 1.21 1.82
C SER A 266 -7.27 1.04 0.69
N ILE A 267 -6.01 1.37 0.96
CA ILE A 267 -4.88 1.07 0.08
C ILE A 267 -4.24 -0.23 0.60
N ASN A 268 -4.08 -1.20 -0.27
CA ASN A 268 -3.57 -2.54 0.06
C ASN A 268 -2.68 -3.07 -1.07
N PRO A 269 -1.83 -4.07 -0.80
CA PRO A 269 -1.16 -4.80 -1.87
C PRO A 269 -2.17 -5.24 -2.92
N GLY A 270 -1.96 -4.79 -4.16
CA GLY A 270 -2.85 -5.05 -5.29
C GLY A 270 -3.52 -3.81 -5.87
N ASN A 271 -3.77 -2.73 -5.11
CA ASN A 271 -4.20 -1.46 -5.69
C ASN A 271 -3.08 -0.40 -5.76
N SER A 272 -1.89 -0.71 -5.22
CA SER A 272 -0.68 0.12 -5.39
C SER A 272 -0.33 0.26 -6.87
N GLY A 273 -0.07 1.48 -7.32
CA GLY A 273 0.10 1.86 -8.73
C GLY A 273 -1.19 2.15 -9.47
N GLY A 274 -2.34 1.76 -8.94
CA GLY A 274 -3.66 2.11 -9.47
C GLY A 274 -4.05 3.56 -9.20
N PRO A 275 -5.10 4.07 -9.86
CA PRO A 275 -5.55 5.45 -9.72
C PRO A 275 -6.32 5.70 -8.42
N LEU A 276 -6.14 6.89 -7.84
CA LEU A 276 -7.06 7.52 -6.90
C LEU A 276 -7.89 8.55 -7.68
N LEU A 277 -9.21 8.39 -7.70
CA LEU A 277 -10.12 9.18 -8.54
C LEU A 277 -11.01 10.10 -7.70
N ASN A 278 -11.43 11.21 -8.30
CA ASN A 278 -12.55 12.02 -7.81
C ASN A 278 -13.90 11.49 -8.33
N LEU A 279 -15.01 12.11 -7.92
CA LEU A 279 -16.36 11.72 -8.39
C LEU A 279 -16.66 12.07 -9.86
N ASN A 280 -15.79 12.78 -10.55
CA ASN A 280 -15.87 12.97 -12.01
C ASN A 280 -15.20 11.81 -12.77
N GLY A 281 -14.50 10.91 -12.06
CA GLY A 281 -13.70 9.82 -12.65
C GLY A 281 -12.34 10.30 -13.15
N GLU A 282 -11.85 11.44 -12.66
CA GLU A 282 -10.54 12.00 -13.00
C GLU A 282 -9.52 11.61 -11.93
N VAL A 283 -8.29 11.33 -12.36
CA VAL A 283 -7.20 10.90 -11.46
C VAL A 283 -6.68 12.10 -10.67
N ILE A 284 -6.78 12.04 -9.35
CA ILE A 284 -6.22 13.01 -8.40
C ILE A 284 -4.88 12.54 -7.82
N GLY A 285 -4.60 11.23 -7.87
CA GLY A 285 -3.35 10.66 -7.35
C GLY A 285 -3.14 9.21 -7.78
N ILE A 286 -1.99 8.67 -7.40
CA ILE A 286 -1.56 7.28 -7.64
C ILE A 286 -1.43 6.59 -6.29
N ASN A 287 -2.21 5.54 -6.04
CA ASN A 287 -2.16 4.77 -4.79
C ASN A 287 -0.75 4.19 -4.59
N THR A 288 -0.15 4.35 -3.40
CA THR A 288 1.23 3.88 -3.23
C THR A 288 1.49 3.13 -1.93
N ALA A 289 1.20 3.69 -0.77
CA ALA A 289 1.67 3.16 0.49
C ALA A 289 0.60 3.20 1.58
N VAL A 290 0.83 2.37 2.61
CA VAL A 290 0.09 2.39 3.88
C VAL A 290 1.09 2.51 5.04
N VAL A 291 0.65 3.06 6.16
CA VAL A 291 1.44 3.01 7.41
C VAL A 291 1.30 1.61 7.99
N SER A 292 2.42 0.92 8.13
CA SER A 292 2.44 -0.41 8.77
C SER A 292 1.86 -0.34 10.19
N GLY A 293 0.88 -1.18 10.48
CA GLY A 293 0.21 -1.22 11.79
C GLY A 293 -0.88 -0.17 12.02
N ALA A 294 -1.14 0.74 11.08
CA ALA A 294 -2.27 1.67 11.13
C ALA A 294 -3.43 1.16 10.26
N GLN A 295 -4.66 1.38 10.73
CA GLN A 295 -5.86 1.07 9.96
C GLN A 295 -6.39 2.34 9.29
N SER A 296 -6.91 2.21 8.06
CA SER A 296 -7.56 3.30 7.31
C SER A 296 -6.67 4.53 7.11
N ILE A 297 -5.36 4.31 6.92
CA ILE A 297 -4.41 5.36 6.56
C ILE A 297 -3.66 4.91 5.31
N GLY A 298 -4.15 5.35 4.17
CA GLY A 298 -3.55 5.16 2.86
C GLY A 298 -2.94 6.46 2.32
N PHE A 299 -1.99 6.32 1.38
CA PHE A 299 -1.34 7.44 0.73
C PHE A 299 -1.34 7.28 -0.78
N ALA A 300 -1.44 8.43 -1.47
CA ALA A 300 -1.33 8.50 -2.91
C ALA A 300 -0.40 9.65 -3.33
N ILE A 301 0.36 9.44 -4.38
CA ILE A 301 1.20 10.47 -5.00
C ILE A 301 0.29 11.42 -5.78
N PRO A 302 0.34 12.75 -5.56
CA PRO A 302 -0.47 13.72 -6.31
C PRO A 302 -0.22 13.63 -7.81
N ILE A 303 -1.28 13.69 -8.61
CA ILE A 303 -1.18 13.49 -10.06
C ILE A 303 -0.36 14.56 -10.79
N ASN A 304 -0.30 15.81 -10.26
CA ASN A 304 0.50 16.86 -10.86
C ASN A 304 2.02 16.56 -10.82
N GLN A 305 2.48 15.77 -9.84
CA GLN A 305 3.88 15.26 -9.85
C GLN A 305 4.08 14.33 -11.03
N ALA A 306 3.16 13.39 -11.26
CA ALA A 306 3.23 12.46 -12.39
C ALA A 306 3.17 13.15 -13.75
N LYS A 307 2.41 14.24 -13.90
CA LYS A 307 2.34 14.99 -15.18
C LYS A 307 3.70 15.47 -15.65
N ARG A 308 4.52 15.99 -14.73
CA ARG A 308 5.89 16.42 -15.06
C ARG A 308 6.75 15.23 -15.48
N ASP A 309 6.69 14.15 -14.71
CA ASP A 309 7.48 12.96 -14.94
C ASP A 309 7.11 12.26 -16.26
N ILE A 310 5.82 12.26 -16.63
CA ILE A 310 5.35 11.80 -17.93
C ILE A 310 6.01 12.59 -19.07
N ASN A 311 5.98 13.93 -18.97
CA ASN A 311 6.57 14.79 -19.97
C ASN A 311 8.09 14.55 -20.11
N ASP A 312 8.79 14.42 -19.01
CA ASP A 312 10.23 14.12 -19.00
C ASP A 312 10.52 12.72 -19.59
N ALA A 313 9.75 11.70 -19.21
CA ALA A 313 9.91 10.35 -19.75
C ALA A 313 9.71 10.31 -21.28
N ILE A 314 8.72 11.03 -21.80
CA ILE A 314 8.43 11.08 -23.24
C ILE A 314 9.48 11.87 -24.01
N THR A 315 9.87 13.04 -23.49
CA THR A 315 10.71 13.99 -24.23
C THR A 315 12.21 13.74 -24.04
N LYS A 316 12.61 13.21 -22.91
CA LYS A 316 14.02 13.06 -22.50
C LYS A 316 14.43 11.59 -22.27
N GLY A 317 13.47 10.66 -22.26
CA GLY A 317 13.71 9.24 -21.97
C GLY A 317 14.10 8.93 -20.52
N LYS A 318 14.03 9.93 -19.63
CA LYS A 318 14.30 9.82 -18.19
C LYS A 318 13.53 10.86 -17.42
N ILE A 319 13.26 10.61 -16.13
CA ILE A 319 12.67 11.60 -15.23
C ILE A 319 13.80 12.43 -14.63
N ILE A 320 13.66 13.74 -14.69
CA ILE A 320 14.64 14.71 -14.21
C ILE A 320 14.15 15.31 -12.90
N THR A 321 14.93 15.11 -11.83
CA THR A 321 14.63 15.67 -10.51
C THR A 321 15.49 16.89 -10.23
N PRO A 322 14.87 18.03 -9.83
CA PRO A 322 15.63 19.22 -9.44
C PRO A 322 16.43 18.96 -8.17
N TYR A 323 17.61 19.56 -8.12
CA TYR A 323 18.59 19.36 -7.05
C TYR A 323 19.07 20.69 -6.49
N LEU A 324 19.18 20.77 -5.15
CA LEU A 324 19.68 21.93 -4.41
C LEU A 324 21.12 21.72 -3.89
N GLY A 325 21.42 20.55 -3.35
CA GLY A 325 22.75 20.17 -2.88
C GLY A 325 23.07 20.57 -1.45
N VAL A 326 22.08 20.55 -0.54
CA VAL A 326 22.24 20.77 0.90
C VAL A 326 21.89 19.54 1.72
N ARG A 327 22.58 19.33 2.84
CA ARG A 327 22.15 18.49 3.94
C ARG A 327 21.68 19.38 5.07
N TYR A 328 20.65 18.96 5.78
CA TYR A 328 20.02 19.78 6.78
C TYR A 328 19.33 18.98 7.88
N LEU A 329 19.12 19.63 9.00
CA LEU A 329 18.27 19.18 10.08
C LEU A 329 17.00 20.03 10.10
N THR A 330 15.82 19.38 10.14
CA THR A 330 14.56 20.11 10.33
C THR A 330 14.49 20.66 11.73
N ILE A 331 14.21 21.97 11.86
CA ILE A 331 14.15 22.61 13.18
C ILE A 331 12.86 22.15 13.87
N THR A 332 13.06 21.52 15.02
CA THR A 332 12.01 21.14 15.99
C THR A 332 12.18 21.99 17.23
N PRO A 333 11.17 22.10 18.12
CA PRO A 333 11.32 22.80 19.41
C PRO A 333 12.51 22.27 20.23
N ALA A 334 12.73 20.95 20.23
CA ALA A 334 13.86 20.34 20.92
C ALA A 334 15.21 20.77 20.31
N LEU A 335 15.34 20.75 18.98
CA LEU A 335 16.57 21.17 18.30
C LEU A 335 16.80 22.68 18.45
N GLN A 336 15.73 23.49 18.45
CA GLN A 336 15.83 24.93 18.70
C GLN A 336 16.40 25.20 20.09
N GLU A 337 15.89 24.54 21.12
CA GLU A 337 16.36 24.69 22.52
C GLU A 337 17.80 24.20 22.68
N GLU A 338 18.10 23.01 22.18
CA GLU A 338 19.44 22.40 22.24
C GLU A 338 20.52 23.30 21.61
N LYS A 339 20.26 23.81 20.42
CA LYS A 339 21.22 24.62 19.64
C LYS A 339 21.02 26.12 19.80
N LYS A 340 20.05 26.54 20.62
CA LYS A 340 19.70 27.99 20.85
C LYS A 340 19.48 28.71 19.54
N LEU A 341 18.71 28.12 18.63
CA LEU A 341 18.44 28.68 17.31
C LEU A 341 17.46 29.87 17.41
N ALA A 342 17.63 30.83 16.51
CA ALA A 342 16.81 32.06 16.47
C ALA A 342 15.36 31.80 16.01
N PHE A 343 15.07 30.64 15.38
CA PHE A 343 13.77 30.28 14.83
C PHE A 343 13.34 28.91 15.29
N ASP A 344 12.03 28.70 15.45
CA ASP A 344 11.36 27.44 15.78
C ASP A 344 10.89 26.67 14.53
N TYR A 345 11.25 27.18 13.35
CA TYR A 345 10.92 26.61 12.05
C TYR A 345 12.07 26.76 11.07
N GLY A 346 11.96 26.12 9.93
CA GLY A 346 13.00 26.10 8.92
C GLY A 346 13.88 24.86 8.99
N VAL A 347 14.97 24.90 8.29
CA VAL A 347 15.99 23.83 8.30
C VAL A 347 17.37 24.44 8.55
N LEU A 348 18.12 23.82 9.46
CA LEU A 348 19.51 24.15 9.73
C LEU A 348 20.40 23.38 8.76
N VAL A 349 21.18 24.09 7.95
CA VAL A 349 22.17 23.49 7.06
C VAL A 349 23.32 22.92 7.89
N ALA A 350 23.47 21.61 7.90
CA ALA A 350 24.40 20.89 8.77
C ALA A 350 25.01 19.67 8.06
N LYS A 351 26.13 19.19 8.59
CA LYS A 351 26.75 17.94 8.14
C LYS A 351 25.83 16.75 8.43
N GLY A 352 26.00 15.70 7.62
CA GLY A 352 25.35 14.43 7.88
C GLY A 352 25.93 13.68 9.09
N ASP A 353 25.22 12.69 9.61
CA ASP A 353 25.57 11.93 10.82
C ASP A 353 26.90 11.17 10.69
N LYS A 354 27.31 10.84 9.47
CA LYS A 354 28.59 10.17 9.17
C LYS A 354 29.70 11.14 8.75
N GLY A 355 29.49 12.45 9.00
CA GLY A 355 30.44 13.49 8.65
C GLY A 355 30.42 13.96 7.19
N GLU A 356 29.34 13.60 6.45
CA GLU A 356 29.17 14.10 5.10
C GLU A 356 29.02 15.62 5.08
N VAL A 357 29.56 16.27 4.02
CA VAL A 357 29.55 17.73 3.90
C VAL A 357 28.13 18.30 3.90
N ALA A 358 27.95 19.43 4.56
CA ALA A 358 26.66 20.14 4.64
C ALA A 358 26.22 20.69 3.26
N ILE A 359 27.16 21.14 2.47
CA ILE A 359 26.95 21.65 1.11
C ILE A 359 27.76 20.78 0.15
N VAL A 360 27.11 20.27 -0.88
CA VAL A 360 27.80 19.52 -1.94
C VAL A 360 28.53 20.52 -2.83
N LYS A 361 29.84 20.28 -3.02
CA LYS A 361 30.69 21.14 -3.87
C LYS A 361 30.10 21.27 -5.29
N ASP A 362 30.17 22.44 -5.85
CA ASP A 362 29.66 22.82 -7.18
C ASP A 362 28.15 22.68 -7.37
N SER A 363 27.40 22.40 -6.27
CA SER A 363 25.93 22.35 -6.28
C SER A 363 25.30 23.74 -6.45
N PRO A 364 23.98 23.81 -6.75
CA PRO A 364 23.23 25.06 -6.74
C PRO A 364 23.35 25.85 -5.44
N ALA A 365 23.30 25.18 -4.30
CA ALA A 365 23.47 25.81 -3.00
C ALA A 365 24.85 26.41 -2.80
N ASP A 366 25.91 25.68 -3.21
CA ASP A 366 27.28 26.15 -3.18
C ASP A 366 27.48 27.40 -4.05
N LYS A 367 27.02 27.34 -5.30
CA LYS A 367 27.08 28.48 -6.24
C LYS A 367 26.30 29.70 -5.79
N ALA A 368 25.17 29.48 -5.08
CA ALA A 368 24.37 30.56 -4.49
C ALA A 368 24.96 31.10 -3.17
N GLY A 369 26.04 30.49 -2.66
CA GLY A 369 26.74 30.91 -1.45
C GLY A 369 25.99 30.56 -0.16
N ILE A 370 25.15 29.52 -0.16
CA ILE A 370 24.60 28.92 1.05
C ILE A 370 25.74 28.23 1.80
N LYS A 371 25.75 28.31 3.14
CA LYS A 371 26.84 27.83 3.99
C LYS A 371 26.31 26.94 5.11
N GLU A 372 27.20 26.10 5.65
CA GLU A 372 26.94 25.38 6.91
C GLU A 372 26.61 26.37 8.02
N GLY A 373 25.59 26.11 8.81
CA GLY A 373 25.08 26.97 9.85
C GLY A 373 23.97 27.94 9.41
N ASP A 374 23.69 28.07 8.12
CA ASP A 374 22.53 28.83 7.66
C ASP A 374 21.22 28.15 8.10
N ILE A 375 20.21 28.96 8.37
CA ILE A 375 18.84 28.47 8.53
C ILE A 375 18.04 28.88 7.28
N ILE A 376 17.58 27.92 6.51
CA ILE A 376 16.67 28.17 5.37
C ILE A 376 15.27 28.33 5.92
N LEU A 377 14.72 29.54 5.77
CA LEU A 377 13.40 29.93 6.28
C LEU A 377 12.30 29.84 5.25
N GLU A 378 12.61 30.19 3.98
CA GLU A 378 11.67 30.14 2.87
C GLU A 378 12.37 29.64 1.61
N PHE A 379 11.62 28.90 0.79
CA PHE A 379 12.05 28.45 -0.52
C PHE A 379 10.95 28.77 -1.53
N GLY A 380 11.25 29.61 -2.53
CA GLY A 380 10.28 30.06 -3.52
C GLY A 380 9.08 30.76 -2.87
N GLN A 381 9.33 31.63 -1.90
CA GLN A 381 8.32 32.39 -1.13
C GLN A 381 7.40 31.53 -0.23
N LYS A 382 7.60 30.21 -0.18
CA LYS A 382 6.90 29.33 0.75
C LYS A 382 7.74 29.13 2.01
N LYS A 383 7.10 29.26 3.18
CA LYS A 383 7.72 29.00 4.48
C LYS A 383 8.15 27.53 4.58
N VAL A 384 9.40 27.30 4.98
CA VAL A 384 9.91 25.96 5.24
C VAL A 384 9.54 25.57 6.67
N ASP A 385 8.69 24.59 6.84
CA ASP A 385 8.25 24.09 8.15
C ASP A 385 7.86 22.59 8.06
N LYS A 386 7.21 22.09 9.10
CA LYS A 386 6.77 20.68 9.17
C LYS A 386 5.74 20.31 8.08
N ASN A 387 4.97 21.29 7.58
CA ASN A 387 3.96 21.06 6.54
C ASN A 387 4.53 21.27 5.13
N ASN A 388 5.57 22.11 5.01
CA ASN A 388 6.26 22.46 3.77
C ASN A 388 7.76 22.13 3.94
N GLN A 389 8.11 20.87 3.85
CA GLN A 389 9.51 20.45 3.98
C GLN A 389 10.33 20.93 2.78
N LEU A 390 11.59 21.33 3.01
CA LEU A 390 12.46 21.88 1.97
C LEU A 390 12.56 20.95 0.74
N ALA A 391 12.74 19.64 0.96
CA ALA A 391 12.82 18.68 -0.14
C ALA A 391 11.52 18.63 -0.96
N SER A 392 10.35 18.69 -0.30
CA SER A 392 9.04 18.76 -0.97
C SER A 392 8.85 20.05 -1.75
N LEU A 393 9.41 21.17 -1.28
CA LEU A 393 9.37 22.42 -2.00
C LEU A 393 10.29 22.43 -3.23
N VAL A 394 11.48 21.83 -3.13
CA VAL A 394 12.43 21.73 -4.24
C VAL A 394 11.83 20.99 -5.43
N ILE A 395 11.14 19.87 -5.20
CA ILE A 395 10.55 19.08 -6.29
C ILE A 395 9.36 19.75 -7.00
N LEU A 396 8.84 20.85 -6.48
CA LEU A 396 7.78 21.63 -7.15
C LEU A 396 8.31 22.48 -8.31
N TYR A 397 9.62 22.63 -8.40
CA TYR A 397 10.31 23.42 -9.44
C TYR A 397 10.91 22.53 -10.52
N SER A 398 11.31 23.14 -11.62
CA SER A 398 11.99 22.47 -12.73
C SER A 398 13.50 22.74 -12.71
N VAL A 399 14.27 21.86 -13.37
CA VAL A 399 15.67 22.12 -13.65
C VAL A 399 15.80 23.38 -14.52
N GLY A 400 16.67 24.29 -14.10
CA GLY A 400 16.85 25.61 -14.73
C GLY A 400 16.09 26.74 -14.05
N ASP A 401 15.10 26.43 -13.20
CA ASP A 401 14.38 27.46 -12.46
C ASP A 401 15.30 28.20 -11.49
N VAL A 402 15.12 29.53 -11.43
CA VAL A 402 15.80 30.40 -10.47
C VAL A 402 14.86 30.66 -9.30
N VAL A 403 15.18 30.09 -8.15
CA VAL A 403 14.31 30.12 -6.98
C VAL A 403 14.89 31.03 -5.89
N PRO A 404 14.15 32.02 -5.37
CA PRO A 404 14.58 32.83 -4.24
C PRO A 404 14.52 31.97 -2.96
N VAL A 405 15.63 31.93 -2.23
CA VAL A 405 15.77 31.21 -0.96
C VAL A 405 16.10 32.21 0.13
N LYS A 406 15.22 32.34 1.13
CA LYS A 406 15.44 33.20 2.29
C LYS A 406 16.18 32.40 3.35
N ILE A 407 17.35 32.88 3.72
CA ILE A 407 18.20 32.28 4.74
C ILE A 407 18.46 33.27 5.88
N TRP A 408 18.67 32.75 7.08
CA TRP A 408 19.19 33.51 8.21
C TRP A 408 20.65 33.11 8.45
N ARG A 409 21.52 34.09 8.55
CA ARG A 409 22.95 33.95 8.75
C ARG A 409 23.47 35.06 9.64
N ASN A 410 24.14 34.72 10.77
CA ASN A 410 24.83 35.68 11.64
C ASN A 410 23.95 36.86 12.07
N GLY A 411 22.69 36.63 12.46
CA GLY A 411 21.80 37.69 12.91
C GLY A 411 21.05 38.43 11.83
N GLN A 412 21.25 38.10 10.55
CA GLN A 412 20.63 38.78 9.42
C GLN A 412 19.87 37.80 8.53
N THR A 413 18.73 38.25 8.00
CA THR A 413 17.98 37.55 6.97
C THR A 413 18.42 38.06 5.60
N ILE A 414 18.85 37.16 4.74
CA ILE A 414 19.25 37.46 3.35
C ILE A 414 18.51 36.56 2.38
N THR A 415 18.30 37.02 1.15
CA THR A 415 17.72 36.23 0.09
C THR A 415 18.79 35.96 -0.96
N VAL A 416 18.97 34.68 -1.31
CA VAL A 416 19.85 34.24 -2.39
C VAL A 416 19.02 33.60 -3.49
N ASN A 417 19.41 33.80 -4.74
CA ASN A 417 18.77 33.14 -5.88
C ASN A 417 19.53 31.86 -6.23
N VAL A 418 18.83 30.75 -6.27
CA VAL A 418 19.40 29.44 -6.57
C VAL A 418 18.87 28.95 -7.90
N THR A 419 19.76 28.65 -8.85
CA THR A 419 19.40 28.00 -10.12
C THR A 419 19.47 26.50 -9.91
N LEU A 420 18.32 25.81 -9.96
CA LEU A 420 18.25 24.36 -9.78
C LEU A 420 18.86 23.62 -10.96
N VAL A 421 19.58 22.53 -10.70
CA VAL A 421 20.15 21.64 -11.71
C VAL A 421 19.56 20.23 -11.60
N GLU A 422 19.83 19.41 -12.59
CA GLU A 422 19.49 17.98 -12.52
C GLU A 422 20.25 17.33 -11.36
N ARG A 423 19.58 16.44 -10.64
CA ARG A 423 20.20 15.62 -9.60
C ARG A 423 21.22 14.68 -10.23
N PRO A 424 22.50 14.68 -9.76
CA PRO A 424 23.56 13.82 -10.28
C PRO A 424 23.30 12.31 -10.00
#